data_4cc78281c65008c9c481542edda4e4de
#
_entry.id   4cc78281c65008c9c481542edda4e4de
#
_cell.length_a   1.000
_cell.length_b   1.000
_cell.length_c   1.000
_cell.angle_alpha   90.00
_cell.angle_beta   90.00
_cell.angle_gamma   90.00
#
_symmetry.space_group_name_H-M   'P 1'
#
loop_
_entity.id
_entity.type
_entity.pdbx_description
1 polymer ?
#
loop_
_entity_poly.entity_id
_entity_poly.type
_entity_poly.pdbx_seq_one_letter_code
_entity_poly.pdbx_strand_id
1 'polypeptide(L)'
;DGTRSYFPTRLPRTVKFGINEQDPDDQYARLFADDVVAAVNDLTLPRYGLGNYEKRSPHKPPTPDEARVLADLSRAGTRLKGFCRTNLFKRLESSGHAFILSVERHILRNFICLHAIEQGLPIPIGTQDMGLLDTWANDQDTDLWDPAVDSNDNDSTHDPTDDIPPVTTIEDFRERAVNVYNTYWKQFRRRFKWLKPELFSDDLANDL
;
A
#
# COMPACT_ATOMS: atom_id res chain seq x y z
N ASP A 1 -19.19 9.62 -40.94
CA ASP A 1 -20.10 8.46 -40.86
C ASP A 1 -21.01 8.63 -39.65
N GLY A 2 -22.33 8.83 -39.92
CA GLY A 2 -23.35 9.07 -38.90
C GLY A 2 -23.89 7.81 -38.23
N THR A 3 -23.08 6.79 -38.04
CA THR A 3 -23.48 5.55 -37.34
C THR A 3 -23.62 5.83 -35.86
N ARG A 4 -24.85 5.74 -35.35
CA ARG A 4 -25.12 5.83 -33.90
C ARG A 4 -24.56 4.59 -33.22
N SER A 5 -23.59 4.76 -32.35
CA SER A 5 -23.09 3.71 -31.47
C SER A 5 -23.96 3.68 -30.21
N TYR A 6 -24.53 2.52 -29.88
CA TYR A 6 -25.32 2.30 -28.69
C TYR A 6 -24.49 1.53 -27.67
N PHE A 7 -24.56 1.93 -26.40
CA PHE A 7 -24.01 1.12 -25.32
C PHE A 7 -24.79 -0.21 -25.22
N PRO A 8 -24.13 -1.32 -24.94
CA PRO A 8 -24.80 -2.59 -24.73
C PRO A 8 -25.81 -2.49 -23.58
N THR A 9 -26.96 -3.12 -23.77
CA THR A 9 -27.99 -3.18 -22.72
C THR A 9 -27.43 -3.93 -21.51
N ARG A 10 -27.41 -3.28 -20.36
CA ARG A 10 -26.99 -3.89 -19.10
C ARG A 10 -28.23 -4.40 -18.36
N LEU A 11 -28.27 -5.70 -18.11
CA LEU A 11 -29.30 -6.33 -17.29
C LEU A 11 -28.71 -6.63 -15.92
N PRO A 12 -29.02 -5.84 -14.88
CA PRO A 12 -28.56 -6.13 -13.53
C PRO A 12 -29.19 -7.43 -13.04
N ARG A 13 -28.36 -8.33 -12.50
CA ARG A 13 -28.83 -9.55 -11.82
C ARG A 13 -28.33 -9.51 -10.39
N THR A 14 -29.23 -9.61 -9.44
CA THR A 14 -28.88 -9.78 -8.03
C THR A 14 -28.56 -11.25 -7.79
N VAL A 15 -27.34 -11.55 -7.41
CA VAL A 15 -26.93 -12.87 -6.93
C VAL A 15 -26.93 -12.81 -5.41
N LYS A 16 -27.72 -13.66 -4.76
CA LYS A 16 -27.70 -13.82 -3.31
C LYS A 16 -26.85 -15.04 -3.00
N PHE A 17 -25.86 -14.89 -2.14
CA PHE A 17 -25.10 -15.99 -1.56
C PHE A 17 -25.23 -15.93 -0.04
N GLY A 18 -25.22 -17.10 0.60
CA GLY A 18 -25.19 -17.20 2.06
C GLY A 18 -23.75 -17.32 2.53
N ILE A 19 -23.46 -16.70 3.67
CA ILE A 19 -22.20 -16.88 4.40
C ILE A 19 -22.49 -17.91 5.50
N ASN A 20 -21.68 -18.96 5.59
CA ASN A 20 -21.82 -19.99 6.62
C ASN A 20 -20.64 -19.90 7.61
N GLU A 21 -20.84 -19.21 8.71
CA GLU A 21 -19.83 -19.03 9.77
C GLU A 21 -19.38 -20.35 10.42
N GLN A 22 -20.15 -21.42 10.24
CA GLN A 22 -19.83 -22.74 10.80
C GLN A 22 -19.02 -23.61 9.82
N ASP A 23 -18.86 -23.16 8.59
CA ASP A 23 -18.08 -23.85 7.57
C ASP A 23 -16.64 -23.30 7.56
N PRO A 24 -15.64 -24.08 7.97
CA PRO A 24 -14.24 -23.62 7.97
C PRO A 24 -13.70 -23.36 6.56
N ASP A 25 -14.35 -23.86 5.52
CA ASP A 25 -13.93 -23.67 4.12
C ASP A 25 -14.64 -22.47 3.47
N ASP A 26 -15.62 -21.86 4.15
CA ASP A 26 -16.23 -20.63 3.67
C ASP A 26 -15.27 -19.44 3.85
N GLN A 27 -14.59 -19.09 2.75
CA GLN A 27 -13.62 -18.02 2.73
C GLN A 27 -14.22 -16.64 3.08
N TYR A 28 -15.49 -16.41 2.71
CA TYR A 28 -16.14 -15.15 3.04
C TYR A 28 -16.51 -15.07 4.52
N ALA A 29 -16.96 -16.16 5.13
CA ALA A 29 -17.19 -16.21 6.57
C ALA A 29 -15.89 -15.85 7.34
N ARG A 30 -14.76 -16.37 6.91
CA ARG A 30 -13.45 -16.07 7.51
C ARG A 30 -13.02 -14.62 7.31
N LEU A 31 -13.23 -14.06 6.11
CA LEU A 31 -12.84 -12.67 5.80
C LEU A 31 -13.72 -11.63 6.53
N PHE A 32 -14.98 -11.96 6.81
CA PHE A 32 -15.91 -11.08 7.54
C PHE A 32 -15.99 -11.40 9.03
N ALA A 33 -15.16 -12.29 9.53
CA ALA A 33 -15.12 -12.61 10.95
C ALA A 33 -14.74 -11.38 11.80
N ASP A 34 -15.30 -11.32 13.00
CA ASP A 34 -15.15 -10.16 13.91
C ASP A 34 -13.70 -9.82 14.22
N ASP A 35 -12.82 -10.82 14.30
CA ASP A 35 -11.39 -10.65 14.54
C ASP A 35 -10.68 -9.96 13.37
N VAL A 36 -11.05 -10.28 12.12
CA VAL A 36 -10.52 -9.61 10.92
C VAL A 36 -10.97 -8.16 10.88
N VAL A 37 -12.26 -7.92 11.15
CA VAL A 37 -12.83 -6.56 11.21
C VAL A 37 -12.16 -5.74 12.32
N ALA A 38 -11.96 -6.33 13.49
CA ALA A 38 -11.25 -5.69 14.60
C ALA A 38 -9.79 -5.38 14.22
N ALA A 39 -9.07 -6.34 13.63
CA ALA A 39 -7.70 -6.13 13.19
C ALA A 39 -7.55 -4.97 12.20
N VAL A 40 -8.45 -4.85 11.21
CA VAL A 40 -8.44 -3.71 10.26
C VAL A 40 -8.70 -2.38 10.97
N ASN A 41 -9.61 -2.36 11.95
CA ASN A 41 -9.89 -1.15 12.74
C ASN A 41 -8.71 -0.73 13.63
N ASP A 42 -7.95 -1.69 14.14
CA ASP A 42 -6.85 -1.46 15.07
C ASP A 42 -5.51 -1.18 14.37
N LEU A 43 -5.43 -1.30 13.02
CA LEU A 43 -4.23 -0.98 12.28
C LEU A 43 -3.69 0.41 12.62
N THR A 44 -2.46 0.50 13.09
CA THR A 44 -1.79 1.76 13.42
C THR A 44 -1.47 2.58 12.18
N LEU A 45 -1.20 1.91 11.06
CA LEU A 45 -0.88 2.49 9.75
C LEU A 45 0.20 3.60 9.87
N PRO A 46 1.38 3.30 10.43
CA PRO A 46 2.39 4.28 10.79
C PRO A 46 2.91 5.07 9.58
N ARG A 47 2.99 4.44 8.41
CA ARG A 47 3.42 5.11 7.17
C ARG A 47 2.56 6.30 6.77
N TYR A 48 1.27 6.28 7.12
CA TYR A 48 0.34 7.40 6.88
C TYR A 48 0.38 8.44 7.99
N GLY A 49 1.09 8.19 9.06
CA GLY A 49 1.22 9.08 10.20
C GLY A 49 2.66 9.31 10.62
N LEU A 50 3.61 9.28 9.70
CA LEU A 50 5.05 9.41 9.98
C LEU A 50 5.41 10.64 10.81
N GLY A 51 4.66 11.75 10.66
CA GLY A 51 4.87 12.93 11.49
C GLY A 51 4.67 12.71 12.99
N ASN A 52 3.91 11.67 13.39
CA ASN A 52 3.74 11.34 14.81
C ASN A 52 4.99 10.69 15.43
N TYR A 53 5.90 10.20 14.60
CA TYR A 53 7.12 9.51 15.00
C TYR A 53 8.35 10.41 14.87
N GLU A 54 8.18 11.70 14.54
CA GLU A 54 9.28 12.65 14.44
C GLU A 54 9.96 12.85 15.80
N LYS A 55 11.29 12.70 15.83
CA LYS A 55 12.09 12.99 17.02
C LYS A 55 12.07 14.48 17.30
N ARG A 56 11.75 14.89 18.53
CA ARG A 56 11.77 16.30 18.96
C ARG A 56 13.18 16.92 18.91
N SER A 57 14.20 16.09 19.11
CA SER A 57 15.60 16.52 19.11
C SER A 57 16.45 15.48 18.40
N PRO A 58 16.41 15.43 17.06
CA PRO A 58 17.25 14.50 16.31
C PRO A 58 18.73 14.92 16.44
N HIS A 59 19.63 13.96 16.39
CA HIS A 59 21.09 14.22 16.47
C HIS A 59 21.56 15.14 15.33
N LYS A 60 20.95 15.03 14.16
CA LYS A 60 21.12 15.96 13.04
C LYS A 60 19.76 16.56 12.69
N PRO A 61 19.63 17.89 12.68
CA PRO A 61 18.36 18.52 12.30
C PRO A 61 17.99 18.18 10.85
N PRO A 62 16.69 18.14 10.54
CA PRO A 62 16.24 17.94 9.18
C PRO A 62 16.69 19.10 8.28
N THR A 63 17.00 18.80 7.04
CA THR A 63 17.20 19.85 6.01
C THR A 63 15.88 20.60 5.76
N PRO A 64 15.91 21.81 5.16
CA PRO A 64 14.68 22.55 4.86
C PRO A 64 13.66 21.75 4.03
N ASP A 65 14.14 20.92 3.10
CA ASP A 65 13.28 20.06 2.29
C ASP A 65 12.69 18.90 3.10
N GLU A 66 13.47 18.24 3.93
CA GLU A 66 12.99 17.20 4.85
C GLU A 66 11.96 17.78 5.84
N ALA A 67 12.21 18.95 6.41
CA ALA A 67 11.28 19.62 7.32
C ALA A 67 9.95 19.95 6.66
N ARG A 68 9.95 20.36 5.39
CA ARG A 68 8.73 20.61 4.62
C ARG A 68 7.93 19.30 4.44
N VAL A 69 8.60 18.21 4.03
CA VAL A 69 7.96 16.90 3.84
C VAL A 69 7.38 16.40 5.17
N LEU A 70 8.10 16.51 6.27
CA LEU A 70 7.62 16.11 7.61
C LEU A 70 6.37 16.91 8.01
N ALA A 71 6.37 18.24 7.79
CA ALA A 71 5.21 19.08 8.10
C ALA A 71 3.98 18.70 7.26
N ASP A 72 4.14 18.33 6.00
CA ASP A 72 3.05 17.87 5.14
C ASP A 72 2.50 16.52 5.58
N LEU A 73 3.37 15.57 5.95
CA LEU A 73 2.98 14.27 6.48
C LEU A 73 2.22 14.37 7.80
N SER A 74 2.63 15.26 8.70
CA SER A 74 1.95 15.49 9.97
C SER A 74 0.50 15.99 9.78
N ARG A 75 0.29 16.90 8.82
CA ARG A 75 -1.05 17.45 8.54
C ARG A 75 -2.01 16.44 7.92
N ALA A 76 -1.51 15.57 7.08
CA ALA A 76 -2.33 14.61 6.34
C ALA A 76 -2.65 13.33 7.13
N GLY A 77 -1.82 12.96 8.11
CA GLY A 77 -1.75 11.63 8.68
C GLY A 77 -3.06 11.06 9.21
N THR A 78 -3.79 11.78 10.05
CA THR A 78 -5.04 11.27 10.64
C THR A 78 -6.11 10.98 9.60
N ARG A 79 -6.23 11.88 8.60
CA ARG A 79 -7.20 11.73 7.52
C ARG A 79 -6.85 10.54 6.62
N LEU A 80 -5.58 10.39 6.27
CA LEU A 80 -5.09 9.29 5.44
C LEU A 80 -5.29 7.92 6.10
N LYS A 81 -5.07 7.81 7.42
CA LYS A 81 -5.36 6.57 8.16
C LYS A 81 -6.82 6.17 8.04
N GLY A 82 -7.75 7.11 8.23
CA GLY A 82 -9.18 6.87 8.07
C GLY A 82 -9.54 6.41 6.65
N PHE A 83 -9.01 7.07 5.64
CA PHE A 83 -9.23 6.67 4.25
C PHE A 83 -8.69 5.27 3.93
N CYS A 84 -7.51 4.95 4.42
CA CYS A 84 -6.91 3.63 4.21
C CYS A 84 -7.79 2.51 4.77
N ARG A 85 -8.26 2.64 6.04
CA ARG A 85 -9.18 1.67 6.64
C ARG A 85 -10.49 1.55 5.86
N THR A 86 -11.09 2.69 5.50
CA THR A 86 -12.32 2.70 4.69
C THR A 86 -12.13 2.01 3.35
N ASN A 87 -10.99 2.21 2.70
CA ASN A 87 -10.70 1.55 1.43
C ASN A 87 -10.51 0.03 1.60
N LEU A 88 -9.85 -0.41 2.66
CA LEU A 88 -9.73 -1.84 2.96
C LEU A 88 -11.10 -2.49 3.14
N PHE A 89 -12.03 -1.88 3.87
CA PHE A 89 -13.39 -2.38 4.01
C PHE A 89 -14.16 -2.38 2.69
N LYS A 90 -14.06 -1.32 1.90
CA LYS A 90 -14.70 -1.30 0.57
C LYS A 90 -14.17 -2.39 -0.35
N ARG A 91 -12.88 -2.70 -0.27
CA ARG A 91 -12.29 -3.80 -1.03
C ARG A 91 -12.78 -5.15 -0.53
N LEU A 92 -12.86 -5.33 0.78
CA LEU A 92 -13.42 -6.52 1.41
C LEU A 92 -14.87 -6.76 0.95
N GLU A 93 -15.70 -5.71 0.96
CA GLU A 93 -17.10 -5.77 0.48
C GLU A 93 -17.21 -6.05 -1.03
N SER A 94 -16.25 -5.60 -1.80
CA SER A 94 -16.26 -5.77 -3.27
C SER A 94 -15.70 -7.12 -3.69
N SER A 95 -14.56 -7.53 -3.13
CA SER A 95 -13.88 -8.78 -3.48
C SER A 95 -12.87 -9.15 -2.39
N GLY A 96 -12.99 -10.36 -1.85
CA GLY A 96 -12.01 -10.90 -0.90
C GLY A 96 -10.61 -10.96 -1.49
N HIS A 97 -10.48 -11.30 -2.78
CA HIS A 97 -9.20 -11.30 -3.47
C HIS A 97 -8.56 -9.90 -3.53
N ALA A 98 -9.33 -8.89 -3.95
CA ALA A 98 -8.84 -7.50 -3.98
C ALA A 98 -8.45 -6.99 -2.58
N PHE A 99 -9.15 -7.43 -1.54
CA PHE A 99 -8.81 -7.12 -0.15
C PHE A 99 -7.45 -7.73 0.22
N ILE A 100 -7.24 -9.03 -0.04
CA ILE A 100 -5.97 -9.72 0.26
C ILE A 100 -4.80 -9.04 -0.44
N LEU A 101 -4.91 -8.77 -1.74
CA LEU A 101 -3.88 -8.05 -2.50
C LEU A 101 -3.55 -6.69 -1.89
N SER A 102 -4.57 -5.96 -1.43
CA SER A 102 -4.35 -4.66 -0.81
C SER A 102 -3.61 -4.79 0.52
N VAL A 103 -3.94 -5.78 1.33
CA VAL A 103 -3.24 -6.08 2.59
C VAL A 103 -1.79 -6.47 2.33
N GLU A 104 -1.53 -7.36 1.35
CA GLU A 104 -0.17 -7.76 0.98
C GLU A 104 0.68 -6.58 0.53
N ARG A 105 0.12 -5.68 -0.29
CA ARG A 105 0.81 -4.43 -0.68
C ARG A 105 1.12 -3.55 0.53
N HIS A 106 0.21 -3.45 1.50
CA HIS A 106 0.48 -2.73 2.75
C HIS A 106 1.61 -3.36 3.55
N ILE A 107 1.62 -4.68 3.69
CA ILE A 107 2.67 -5.43 4.36
C ILE A 107 4.02 -5.18 3.66
N LEU A 108 4.08 -5.36 2.35
CA LEU A 108 5.31 -5.16 1.59
C LEU A 108 5.86 -3.73 1.74
N ARG A 109 4.99 -2.72 1.70
CA ARG A 109 5.38 -1.33 1.92
C ARG A 109 5.94 -1.08 3.33
N ASN A 110 5.40 -1.76 4.33
CA ASN A 110 5.95 -1.70 5.69
C ASN A 110 7.34 -2.33 5.73
N PHE A 111 7.54 -3.50 5.12
CA PHE A 111 8.84 -4.12 5.04
C PHE A 111 9.89 -3.30 4.26
N ILE A 112 9.48 -2.55 3.23
CA ILE A 112 10.38 -1.59 2.54
C ILE A 112 10.85 -0.50 3.52
N CYS A 113 9.95 0.04 4.34
CA CYS A 113 10.31 1.03 5.35
C CYS A 113 11.17 0.42 6.46
N LEU A 114 10.85 -0.76 6.95
CA LEU A 114 11.64 -1.48 7.95
C LEU A 114 13.05 -1.77 7.44
N HIS A 115 13.19 -2.26 6.21
CA HIS A 115 14.51 -2.47 5.59
C HIS A 115 15.33 -1.16 5.57
N ALA A 116 14.71 -0.05 5.18
CA ALA A 116 15.40 1.25 5.18
C ALA A 116 15.86 1.64 6.58
N ILE A 117 15.01 1.49 7.61
CA ILE A 117 15.33 1.83 9.00
C ILE A 117 16.44 0.91 9.53
N GLU A 118 16.30 -0.40 9.39
CA GLU A 118 17.26 -1.40 9.88
C GLU A 118 18.65 -1.23 9.27
N GLN A 119 18.73 -0.80 8.01
CA GLN A 119 19.99 -0.58 7.30
C GLN A 119 20.50 0.87 7.40
N GLY A 120 19.81 1.76 8.12
CA GLY A 120 20.16 3.18 8.18
C GLY A 120 20.07 3.90 6.83
N LEU A 121 19.24 3.39 5.91
CA LEU A 121 19.03 3.92 4.57
C LEU A 121 17.87 4.93 4.54
N PRO A 122 17.85 5.87 3.58
CA PRO A 122 16.74 6.81 3.45
C PRO A 122 15.40 6.12 3.18
N ILE A 123 14.36 6.55 3.88
CA ILE A 123 12.99 6.03 3.74
C ILE A 123 12.33 6.67 2.51
N PRO A 124 11.79 5.89 1.56
CA PRO A 124 11.09 6.40 0.38
C PRO A 124 9.70 6.91 0.76
N ILE A 125 9.44 8.20 0.51
CA ILE A 125 8.16 8.86 0.73
C ILE A 125 7.58 9.30 -0.62
N GLY A 126 6.35 8.93 -0.89
CA GLY A 126 5.65 9.23 -2.14
C GLY A 126 4.91 8.03 -2.68
N THR A 127 4.40 8.19 -3.88
CA THR A 127 3.71 7.15 -4.62
C THR A 127 4.66 6.02 -4.97
N GLN A 128 4.26 4.84 -4.62
CA GLN A 128 5.01 3.62 -4.93
C GLN A 128 4.37 2.96 -6.15
N ASP A 129 5.22 2.49 -7.06
CA ASP A 129 4.78 1.79 -8.25
C ASP A 129 4.00 0.52 -7.87
N MET A 130 2.76 0.42 -8.36
CA MET A 130 1.88 -0.68 -8.06
C MET A 130 2.41 -1.99 -8.64
N GLY A 131 2.91 -1.99 -9.85
CA GLY A 131 3.43 -3.18 -10.50
C GLY A 131 4.63 -3.80 -9.78
N LEU A 132 5.45 -2.99 -9.11
CA LEU A 132 6.56 -3.49 -8.28
C LEU A 132 6.10 -4.04 -6.93
N LEU A 133 4.90 -3.66 -6.48
CA LEU A 133 4.31 -4.11 -5.22
C LEU A 133 3.38 -5.30 -5.39
N ASP A 134 3.03 -5.65 -6.63
CA ASP A 134 2.16 -6.78 -6.90
C ASP A 134 2.85 -8.07 -6.52
N THR A 135 2.19 -8.82 -5.65
CA THR A 135 2.60 -10.15 -5.21
C THR A 135 1.99 -11.23 -6.10
N TRP A 136 0.97 -10.85 -6.87
CA TRP A 136 0.28 -11.68 -7.86
C TRP A 136 0.13 -10.86 -9.15
N ALA A 137 0.29 -11.52 -10.28
CA ALA A 137 0.08 -10.92 -11.58
C ALA A 137 -1.39 -10.48 -11.78
N ASN A 138 -1.60 -9.28 -12.26
CA ASN A 138 -2.87 -8.74 -12.73
C ASN A 138 -3.86 -8.19 -11.69
N ASP A 139 -3.59 -7.00 -11.13
CA ASP A 139 -4.68 -6.13 -10.74
C ASP A 139 -4.32 -4.66 -11.02
N GLN A 140 -4.98 -4.08 -12.03
CA GLN A 140 -4.81 -2.66 -12.43
C GLN A 140 -5.58 -1.71 -11.50
N ASP A 141 -5.63 -2.00 -10.21
CA ASP A 141 -6.26 -1.12 -9.24
C ASP A 141 -5.30 0.01 -8.85
N THR A 142 -5.44 1.11 -9.55
CA THR A 142 -4.83 2.38 -9.17
C THR A 142 -5.31 2.76 -7.77
N ASP A 143 -4.38 2.96 -6.83
CA ASP A 143 -4.70 3.60 -5.56
C ASP A 143 -5.34 4.98 -5.87
N LEU A 144 -6.66 5.08 -5.73
CA LEU A 144 -7.48 6.28 -6.02
C LEU A 144 -7.06 7.53 -5.24
N TRP A 145 -5.98 7.45 -4.50
CA TRP A 145 -5.46 8.54 -3.66
C TRP A 145 -4.04 8.94 -4.03
N ASP A 146 -3.74 9.04 -5.30
CA ASP A 146 -2.49 9.62 -5.74
C ASP A 146 -2.74 10.96 -6.45
N PRO A 147 -2.52 12.11 -5.79
CA PRO A 147 -2.64 13.40 -6.44
C PRO A 147 -1.53 13.67 -7.49
N ALA A 148 -0.59 12.74 -7.69
CA ALA A 148 0.56 12.91 -8.57
C ALA A 148 0.55 11.98 -9.80
N VAL A 149 -0.52 11.26 -10.07
CA VAL A 149 -0.66 10.53 -11.35
C VAL A 149 -1.07 11.52 -12.44
N ASP A 150 -0.08 12.19 -12.98
CA ASP A 150 -0.19 12.81 -14.28
C ASP A 150 -0.25 11.67 -15.32
N SER A 151 -1.42 11.53 -15.95
CA SER A 151 -1.86 10.39 -16.77
C SER A 151 -1.18 10.30 -18.14
N ASN A 152 0.13 10.45 -18.24
CA ASN A 152 0.84 10.53 -19.52
C ASN A 152 2.03 9.56 -19.69
N ASP A 153 2.17 8.50 -18.91
CA ASP A 153 3.15 7.46 -19.21
C ASP A 153 2.45 6.13 -19.62
N ASN A 154 1.85 6.14 -20.80
CA ASN A 154 1.45 4.96 -21.54
C ASN A 154 2.69 4.41 -22.27
N ASP A 155 3.62 3.82 -21.58
CA ASP A 155 4.61 2.93 -22.20
C ASP A 155 5.11 1.88 -21.20
N SER A 156 4.35 0.81 -21.05
CA SER A 156 4.86 -0.43 -20.48
C SER A 156 4.25 -1.64 -21.19
N THR A 157 4.75 -1.88 -22.40
CA THR A 157 4.68 -3.18 -23.07
C THR A 157 5.74 -4.10 -22.47
N HIS A 158 5.60 -4.49 -21.23
CA HIS A 158 6.29 -5.66 -20.70
C HIS A 158 5.35 -6.32 -19.72
N ASP A 159 4.87 -7.47 -20.12
CA ASP A 159 4.14 -8.38 -19.26
C ASP A 159 5.20 -9.17 -18.44
N PRO A 160 5.49 -8.80 -17.19
CA PRO A 160 6.50 -9.48 -16.37
C PRO A 160 5.88 -10.56 -15.49
N THR A 161 4.69 -11.05 -15.86
CA THR A 161 3.82 -11.71 -14.91
C THR A 161 4.01 -13.20 -14.76
N ASP A 162 4.85 -13.86 -15.55
CA ASP A 162 4.88 -15.32 -15.56
C ASP A 162 5.85 -15.98 -14.58
N ASP A 163 6.72 -15.23 -13.88
CA ASP A 163 7.80 -15.82 -13.07
C ASP A 163 7.95 -15.30 -11.62
N ILE A 164 6.99 -14.52 -11.09
CA ILE A 164 7.13 -14.04 -9.70
C ILE A 164 6.43 -15.03 -8.75
N PRO A 165 7.18 -15.75 -7.90
CA PRO A 165 6.57 -16.64 -6.94
C PRO A 165 5.68 -15.86 -5.95
N PRO A 166 4.54 -16.44 -5.53
CA PRO A 166 3.66 -15.80 -4.56
C PRO A 166 4.41 -15.55 -3.25
N VAL A 167 4.21 -14.38 -2.66
CA VAL A 167 4.79 -14.02 -1.36
C VAL A 167 3.91 -14.63 -0.28
N THR A 168 4.41 -15.60 0.45
CA THR A 168 3.63 -16.36 1.44
C THR A 168 4.19 -16.31 2.85
N THR A 169 5.48 -16.00 2.99
CA THR A 169 6.15 -15.96 4.30
C THR A 169 6.70 -14.56 4.61
N ILE A 170 7.02 -14.33 5.87
CA ILE A 170 7.66 -13.07 6.31
C ILE A 170 9.02 -12.89 5.61
N GLU A 171 9.75 -13.97 5.43
CA GLU A 171 11.04 -13.98 4.74
C GLU A 171 10.90 -13.56 3.28
N ASP A 172 9.88 -14.04 2.58
CA ASP A 172 9.59 -13.65 1.21
C ASP A 172 9.30 -12.13 1.12
N PHE A 173 8.50 -11.59 2.06
CA PHE A 173 8.25 -10.16 2.15
C PHE A 173 9.52 -9.36 2.40
N ARG A 174 10.42 -9.84 3.26
CA ARG A 174 11.71 -9.18 3.52
C ARG A 174 12.59 -9.17 2.26
N GLU A 175 12.74 -10.30 1.59
CA GLU A 175 13.53 -10.40 0.36
C GLU A 175 12.93 -9.51 -0.74
N ARG A 176 11.62 -9.56 -0.93
CA ARG A 176 10.93 -8.72 -1.91
C ARG A 176 11.13 -7.24 -1.60
N ALA A 177 11.04 -6.84 -0.34
CA ALA A 177 11.24 -5.46 0.09
C ALA A 177 12.64 -4.93 -0.25
N VAL A 178 13.68 -5.75 -0.06
CA VAL A 178 15.05 -5.40 -0.45
C VAL A 178 15.15 -5.16 -1.96
N ASN A 179 14.57 -6.05 -2.76
CA ASN A 179 14.61 -5.96 -4.21
C ASN A 179 13.87 -4.71 -4.71
N VAL A 180 12.67 -4.44 -4.18
CA VAL A 180 11.87 -3.25 -4.52
C VAL A 180 12.57 -1.97 -4.07
N TYR A 181 13.12 -1.94 -2.84
CA TYR A 181 13.88 -0.79 -2.37
C TYR A 181 15.06 -0.46 -3.29
N ASN A 182 15.82 -1.48 -3.70
CA ASN A 182 16.96 -1.31 -4.62
C ASN A 182 16.52 -0.79 -5.98
N THR A 183 15.37 -1.24 -6.48
CA THR A 183 14.77 -0.75 -7.71
C THR A 183 14.36 0.72 -7.60
N TYR A 184 13.69 1.11 -6.51
CA TYR A 184 13.36 2.50 -6.23
C TYR A 184 14.59 3.38 -6.19
N TRP A 185 15.64 2.94 -5.49
CA TRP A 185 16.88 3.70 -5.38
C TRP A 185 17.62 3.87 -6.72
N LYS A 186 17.68 2.82 -7.53
CA LYS A 186 18.43 2.81 -8.79
C LYS A 186 17.67 3.47 -9.95
N GLN A 187 16.37 3.17 -10.07
CA GLN A 187 15.60 3.53 -11.27
C GLN A 187 14.63 4.69 -11.03
N PHE A 188 14.03 4.77 -9.85
CA PHE A 188 12.94 5.71 -9.56
C PHE A 188 13.30 6.74 -8.49
N ARG A 189 14.58 6.97 -8.23
CA ARG A 189 15.03 7.85 -7.14
C ARG A 189 14.38 9.23 -7.16
N ARG A 190 14.09 9.78 -8.32
CA ARG A 190 13.51 11.12 -8.50
C ARG A 190 12.00 11.18 -8.22
N ARG A 191 11.32 10.03 -8.22
CA ARG A 191 9.89 9.96 -7.93
C ARG A 191 9.59 10.03 -6.43
N PHE A 192 10.59 9.77 -5.59
CA PHE A 192 10.44 9.75 -4.13
C PHE A 192 11.10 10.95 -3.47
N LYS A 193 10.51 11.36 -2.34
CA LYS A 193 11.21 12.13 -1.32
C LYS A 193 11.85 11.15 -0.37
N TRP A 194 13.09 11.42 0.03
CA TRP A 194 13.89 10.51 0.83
C TRP A 194 14.14 11.13 2.18
N LEU A 195 13.65 10.51 3.26
CA LEU A 195 13.83 10.98 4.62
C LEU A 195 14.81 10.09 5.36
N LYS A 196 15.68 10.69 6.15
CA LYS A 196 16.63 9.94 6.98
C LYS A 196 15.89 9.22 8.11
N PRO A 197 16.17 7.95 8.39
CA PRO A 197 15.56 7.21 9.49
C PRO A 197 15.88 7.82 10.86
N GLU A 198 17.01 8.48 11.01
CA GLU A 198 17.44 9.17 12.24
C GLU A 198 16.47 10.28 12.70
N LEU A 199 15.62 10.77 11.81
CA LEU A 199 14.59 11.77 12.11
C LEU A 199 13.40 11.20 12.88
N PHE A 200 13.25 9.87 12.92
CA PHE A 200 12.11 9.19 13.53
C PHE A 200 12.50 8.46 14.80
N SER A 201 11.53 8.33 15.74
CA SER A 201 11.68 7.53 16.95
C SER A 201 11.72 6.03 16.61
N ASP A 202 12.30 5.26 17.53
CA ASP A 202 12.39 3.80 17.39
C ASP A 202 11.00 3.13 17.42
N ASP A 203 9.99 3.83 17.96
CA ASP A 203 8.59 3.37 17.94
C ASP A 203 8.07 3.17 16.52
N LEU A 204 8.59 3.91 15.54
CA LEU A 204 8.20 3.72 14.13
C LEU A 204 8.47 2.30 13.65
N ALA A 205 9.64 1.75 13.97
CA ALA A 205 10.01 0.39 13.57
C ALA A 205 9.17 -0.66 14.30
N ASN A 206 8.76 -0.39 15.54
CA ASN A 206 7.93 -1.30 16.32
C ASN A 206 6.47 -1.35 15.81
N ASP A 207 5.99 -0.24 15.27
CA ASP A 207 4.61 -0.11 14.78
C ASP A 207 4.44 -0.52 13.32
N LEU A 208 5.54 -0.64 12.55
CA LEU A 208 5.54 -1.08 11.16
C LEU A 208 5.39 -2.60 11.05
#